data_bab15daf5f348f91ed6be11c1377caf6
#
_entry.id   bab15daf5f348f91ed6be11c1377caf6
#
_cell.length_a   1.000
_cell.length_b   1.000
_cell.length_c   1.000
_cell.angle_alpha   90.00
_cell.angle_beta   90.00
_cell.angle_gamma   90.00
#
_symmetry.space_group_name_H-M   'P 1'
#
loop_
_entity.id
_entity.type
_entity.pdbx_description
1 polymer ?
#
loop_
_entity_poly.entity_id
_entity_poly.type
_entity_poly.pdbx_seq_one_letter_code
_entity_poly.pdbx_strand_id
1 'polypeptide(L)'
;MKNDEWLTPPEILRALGTFDLDPCAPVVRPWETAANHYTMLDDGLNKPWAGRVWCNPPFGREAVKWLRRMRDHGNGVALIPARTETAMFYETVWGAADGVLFLKGRPHFHYVCGRRADFNSGAPIALVAYGRDNLEALRQSGLGFVVVGHNAEITGRASGPG
;
A
#
# COMPACT_ATOMS: atom_id res chain seq x y z
N MET A 1 -14.86 -21.46 2.28
CA MET A 1 -13.49 -21.20 1.78
C MET A 1 -13.14 -19.73 2.00
N LYS A 2 -12.07 -19.50 2.71
CA LYS A 2 -11.61 -18.12 2.96
C LYS A 2 -10.98 -17.58 1.68
N ASN A 3 -11.47 -16.45 1.18
CA ASN A 3 -10.90 -15.82 0.01
C ASN A 3 -9.73 -14.93 0.45
N ASP A 4 -8.51 -15.32 0.12
CA ASP A 4 -7.30 -14.58 0.48
C ASP A 4 -6.78 -13.69 -0.65
N GLU A 5 -7.40 -13.74 -1.83
CA GLU A 5 -7.04 -12.91 -2.98
C GLU A 5 -8.13 -11.87 -3.25
N TRP A 6 -7.82 -10.62 -2.98
CA TRP A 6 -8.71 -9.49 -3.17
C TRP A 6 -8.10 -8.47 -4.12
N LEU A 7 -8.91 -7.96 -5.03
CA LEU A 7 -8.50 -6.90 -5.95
C LEU A 7 -8.78 -5.53 -5.33
N THR A 8 -7.77 -4.66 -5.39
CA THR A 8 -7.92 -3.26 -5.02
C THR A 8 -8.94 -2.59 -5.95
N PRO A 9 -9.87 -1.76 -5.41
CA PRO A 9 -10.75 -0.98 -6.25
C PRO A 9 -9.97 -0.14 -7.27
N PRO A 10 -10.35 -0.16 -8.56
CA PRO A 10 -9.60 0.56 -9.59
C PRO A 10 -9.48 2.07 -9.34
N GLU A 11 -10.47 2.68 -8.70
CA GLU A 11 -10.48 4.12 -8.40
C GLU A 11 -9.37 4.52 -7.44
N ILE A 12 -8.97 3.64 -6.52
CA ILE A 12 -7.84 3.91 -5.61
C ILE A 12 -6.53 3.96 -6.43
N LEU A 13 -6.32 2.98 -7.29
CA LEU A 13 -5.12 2.92 -8.14
C LEU A 13 -5.05 4.12 -9.08
N ARG A 14 -6.16 4.46 -9.73
CA ARG A 14 -6.21 5.61 -10.66
C ARG A 14 -5.88 6.93 -9.96
N ALA A 15 -6.33 7.11 -8.73
CA ALA A 15 -6.06 8.33 -7.97
C ALA A 15 -4.58 8.48 -7.60
N LEU A 16 -3.82 7.38 -7.55
CA LEU A 16 -2.42 7.37 -7.12
C LEU A 16 -1.41 7.39 -8.27
N GLY A 17 -1.88 7.22 -9.51
CA GLY A 17 -1.01 7.17 -10.69
C GLY A 17 -0.57 5.74 -11.04
N THR A 18 0.51 5.63 -11.81
CA THR A 18 1.00 4.35 -12.31
C THR A 18 2.07 3.74 -11.40
N PHE A 19 2.08 2.42 -11.31
CA PHE A 19 3.08 1.66 -10.55
C PHE A 19 3.87 0.75 -11.49
N ASP A 20 5.12 0.50 -11.13
CA ASP A 20 6.03 -0.35 -11.90
C ASP A 20 5.92 -1.82 -11.54
N LEU A 21 5.64 -2.11 -10.26
CA LEU A 21 5.62 -3.47 -9.72
C LEU A 21 4.51 -3.62 -8.68
N ASP A 22 3.77 -4.74 -8.79
CA ASP A 22 2.92 -5.28 -7.73
C ASP A 22 3.48 -6.64 -7.32
N PRO A 23 4.22 -6.72 -6.20
CA PRO A 23 4.89 -7.97 -5.81
C PRO A 23 3.98 -8.98 -5.12
N CYS A 24 2.75 -8.61 -4.84
CA CYS A 24 1.76 -9.46 -4.15
C CYS A 24 0.43 -9.46 -4.93
N ALA A 25 0.51 -9.61 -6.24
CA ALA A 25 -0.65 -9.59 -7.13
C ALA A 25 -1.38 -10.93 -7.12
N PRO A 26 -2.73 -10.91 -7.27
CA PRO A 26 -3.46 -12.15 -7.54
C PRO A 26 -2.99 -12.81 -8.84
N VAL A 27 -3.02 -14.13 -8.89
CA VAL A 27 -2.66 -14.89 -10.10
C VAL A 27 -3.59 -14.53 -11.25
N VAL A 28 -4.90 -14.49 -10.97
CA VAL A 28 -5.92 -14.07 -11.93
C VAL A 28 -6.40 -12.68 -11.56
N ARG A 29 -6.35 -11.77 -12.52
CA ARG A 29 -6.81 -10.39 -12.32
C ARG A 29 -7.41 -9.82 -13.59
N PRO A 30 -8.60 -9.20 -13.49
CA PRO A 30 -9.29 -8.62 -14.66
C PRO A 30 -8.74 -7.24 -15.06
N TRP A 31 -7.94 -6.60 -14.21
CA TRP A 31 -7.22 -5.37 -14.53
C TRP A 31 -5.82 -5.39 -13.92
N GLU A 32 -4.92 -4.64 -14.51
CA GLU A 32 -3.55 -4.54 -14.05
C GLU A 32 -3.44 -3.53 -12.90
N THR A 33 -2.66 -3.89 -11.88
CA THR A 33 -2.34 -3.00 -10.75
C THR A 33 -1.02 -2.26 -10.95
N ALA A 34 -0.14 -2.81 -11.78
CA ALA A 34 1.18 -2.28 -12.09
C ALA A 34 1.62 -2.77 -13.48
N ALA A 35 2.77 -2.28 -13.97
CA ALA A 35 3.35 -2.75 -15.22
C ALA A 35 3.88 -4.19 -15.12
N ASN A 36 4.41 -4.56 -13.97
CA ASN A 36 4.94 -5.90 -13.70
C ASN A 36 4.31 -6.46 -12.42
N HIS A 37 4.20 -7.79 -12.35
CA HIS A 37 3.56 -8.46 -11.23
C HIS A 37 4.38 -9.68 -10.78
N TYR A 38 4.49 -9.86 -9.46
CA TYR A 38 4.79 -11.15 -8.87
C TYR A 38 3.52 -11.69 -8.20
N THR A 39 3.29 -12.98 -8.35
CA THR A 39 2.17 -13.68 -7.72
C THR A 39 2.67 -14.67 -6.69
N MET A 40 1.77 -15.37 -6.01
CA MET A 40 2.16 -16.44 -5.07
C MET A 40 3.05 -17.51 -5.71
N LEU A 41 2.98 -17.66 -7.04
CA LEU A 41 3.81 -18.64 -7.79
C LEU A 41 5.27 -18.17 -7.94
N ASP A 42 5.53 -16.87 -7.75
CA ASP A 42 6.86 -16.27 -7.96
C ASP A 42 7.64 -16.05 -6.68
N ASP A 43 7.02 -16.11 -5.53
CA ASP A 43 7.62 -15.74 -4.24
C ASP A 43 8.18 -14.30 -4.24
N GLY A 44 7.28 -13.33 -4.35
CA GLY A 44 7.62 -11.91 -4.54
C GLY A 44 8.49 -11.29 -3.45
N LEU A 45 8.44 -11.81 -2.20
CA LEU A 45 9.31 -11.34 -1.12
C LEU A 45 10.80 -11.61 -1.38
N ASN A 46 11.12 -12.66 -2.14
CA ASN A 46 12.48 -13.07 -2.43
C ASN A 46 12.93 -12.71 -3.86
N LYS A 47 12.15 -11.91 -4.57
CA LYS A 47 12.47 -11.42 -5.91
C LYS A 47 12.98 -9.99 -5.86
N PRO A 48 13.74 -9.52 -6.87
CA PRO A 48 14.14 -8.12 -6.96
C PRO A 48 12.92 -7.19 -7.12
N TRP A 49 12.93 -6.08 -6.43
CA TRP A 49 11.95 -5.01 -6.60
C TRP A 49 12.59 -3.82 -7.30
N ALA A 50 11.91 -3.26 -8.27
CA ALA A 50 12.39 -2.10 -9.01
C ALA A 50 11.25 -1.11 -9.25
N GLY A 51 11.56 0.19 -9.20
CA GLY A 51 10.62 1.26 -9.48
C GLY A 51 9.61 1.50 -8.36
N ARG A 52 8.48 2.06 -8.74
CA ARG A 52 7.40 2.41 -7.82
C ARG A 52 6.50 1.21 -7.58
N VAL A 53 6.36 0.81 -6.32
CA VAL A 53 5.69 -0.43 -5.93
C VAL A 53 4.31 -0.16 -5.36
N TRP A 54 3.33 -0.92 -5.82
CA TRP A 54 2.02 -1.06 -5.19
C TRP A 54 1.97 -2.39 -4.43
N CYS A 55 1.61 -2.37 -3.15
CA CYS A 55 1.51 -3.59 -2.37
C CYS A 55 0.22 -3.63 -1.55
N ASN A 56 -0.63 -4.59 -1.88
CA ASN A 56 -1.79 -4.96 -1.08
C ASN A 56 -1.51 -6.35 -0.49
N PRO A 57 -0.82 -6.43 0.68
CA PRO A 57 -0.36 -7.71 1.21
C PRO A 57 -1.53 -8.52 1.79
N PRO A 58 -1.34 -9.84 1.97
CA PRO A 58 -2.29 -10.63 2.74
C PRO A 58 -2.43 -10.03 4.14
N PHE A 59 -3.67 -9.85 4.59
CA PHE A 59 -3.92 -9.32 5.93
C PHE A 59 -3.63 -10.40 6.98
N GLY A 60 -3.06 -10.00 8.13
CA GLY A 60 -2.70 -10.89 9.20
C GLY A 60 -1.18 -10.95 9.41
N ARG A 61 -0.70 -12.11 9.89
CA ARG A 61 0.69 -12.27 10.32
C ARG A 61 1.75 -12.06 9.24
N GLU A 62 1.41 -12.38 7.99
CA GLU A 62 2.36 -12.25 6.87
C GLU A 62 2.55 -10.79 6.43
N ALA A 63 1.59 -9.92 6.71
CA ALA A 63 1.64 -8.52 6.27
C ALA A 63 2.91 -7.80 6.72
N VAL A 64 3.42 -8.08 7.91
CA VAL A 64 4.62 -7.41 8.43
C VAL A 64 5.85 -7.64 7.56
N LYS A 65 5.99 -8.81 6.96
CA LYS A 65 7.12 -9.14 6.07
C LYS A 65 7.09 -8.27 4.81
N TRP A 66 5.90 -8.10 4.24
CA TRP A 66 5.68 -7.26 3.07
C TRP A 66 5.95 -5.79 3.37
N LEU A 67 5.50 -5.30 4.52
CA LEU A 67 5.69 -3.91 4.92
C LEU A 67 7.16 -3.60 5.25
N ARG A 68 7.89 -4.55 5.85
CA ARG A 68 9.34 -4.41 6.04
C ARG A 68 10.07 -4.32 4.70
N ARG A 69 9.65 -5.12 3.73
CA ARG A 69 10.22 -5.07 2.38
C ARG A 69 9.89 -3.74 1.68
N MET A 70 8.67 -3.22 1.85
CA MET A 70 8.28 -1.90 1.37
C MET A 70 9.15 -0.79 1.97
N ARG A 71 9.33 -0.84 3.28
CA ARG A 71 10.21 0.10 4.00
C ARG A 71 11.64 0.08 3.44
N ASP A 72 12.19 -1.10 3.28
CA ASP A 72 13.57 -1.27 2.81
C ASP A 72 13.73 -0.85 1.35
N HIS A 73 12.72 -1.08 0.51
CA HIS A 73 12.70 -0.62 -0.87
C HIS A 73 12.56 0.92 -0.96
N GLY A 74 11.72 1.51 -0.13
CA GLY A 74 11.63 2.97 0.02
C GLY A 74 10.91 3.73 -1.08
N ASN A 75 10.21 3.06 -1.99
CA ASN A 75 9.47 3.71 -3.08
C ASN A 75 8.19 2.96 -3.40
N GLY A 76 7.08 3.41 -2.85
CA GLY A 76 5.79 2.82 -3.15
C GLY A 76 4.69 3.17 -2.17
N VAL A 77 3.55 2.54 -2.36
CA VAL A 77 2.36 2.68 -1.52
C VAL A 77 1.86 1.29 -1.14
N ALA A 78 1.60 1.09 0.15
CA ALA A 78 0.98 -0.13 0.66
C ALA A 78 -0.45 0.17 1.12
N LEU A 79 -1.35 -0.80 0.91
CA LEU A 79 -2.72 -0.75 1.42
C LEU A 79 -2.88 -1.77 2.54
N ILE A 80 -3.24 -1.31 3.73
CA ILE A 80 -3.38 -2.16 4.92
C ILE A 80 -4.58 -1.73 5.77
N PRO A 81 -5.11 -2.62 6.63
CA PRO A 81 -6.04 -2.20 7.67
C PRO A 81 -5.37 -1.20 8.62
N ALA A 82 -6.10 -0.16 9.00
CA ALA A 82 -5.59 0.92 9.87
C ALA A 82 -5.61 0.49 11.34
N ARG A 83 -4.86 -0.54 11.68
CA ARG A 83 -4.72 -1.05 13.05
C ARG A 83 -3.56 -0.33 13.74
N THR A 84 -3.78 0.92 14.08
CA THR A 84 -2.79 1.92 14.47
C THR A 84 -2.02 1.62 15.76
N GLU A 85 -2.57 0.77 16.62
CA GLU A 85 -2.00 0.40 17.92
C GLU A 85 -1.09 -0.82 17.87
N THR A 86 -1.03 -1.52 16.74
CA THR A 86 -0.26 -2.77 16.61
C THR A 86 1.24 -2.52 16.52
N ALA A 87 2.04 -3.50 16.95
CA ALA A 87 3.49 -3.46 16.83
C ALA A 87 3.93 -3.29 15.37
N MET A 88 3.27 -3.99 14.45
CA MET A 88 3.53 -3.87 13.01
C MET A 88 3.34 -2.43 12.52
N PHE A 89 2.26 -1.77 12.92
CA PHE A 89 1.98 -0.40 12.50
C PHE A 89 3.01 0.57 13.08
N TYR A 90 3.40 0.40 14.34
CA TYR A 90 4.45 1.21 14.95
C TYR A 90 5.81 1.03 14.27
N GLU A 91 6.19 -0.20 13.93
CA GLU A 91 7.47 -0.47 13.28
C GLU A 91 7.51 0.03 11.82
N THR A 92 6.46 -0.26 11.04
CA THR A 92 6.51 -0.11 9.58
C THR A 92 5.81 1.13 9.05
N VAL A 93 4.94 1.76 9.84
CA VAL A 93 4.20 2.95 9.45
C VAL A 93 4.68 4.16 10.25
N TRP A 94 4.38 4.23 11.55
CA TRP A 94 4.75 5.38 12.37
C TRP A 94 6.25 5.62 12.41
N GLY A 95 7.05 4.57 12.51
CA GLY A 95 8.51 4.65 12.63
C GLY A 95 9.28 4.67 11.32
N ALA A 96 8.64 4.47 10.17
CA ALA A 96 9.36 4.21 8.93
C ALA A 96 8.79 4.90 7.68
N ALA A 97 7.49 5.17 7.63
CA ALA A 97 6.84 5.74 6.44
C ALA A 97 7.03 7.26 6.35
N ASP A 98 6.95 7.79 5.14
CA ASP A 98 6.92 9.24 4.90
C ASP A 98 5.55 9.83 5.22
N GLY A 99 4.50 9.05 5.11
CA GLY A 99 3.16 9.43 5.53
C GLY A 99 2.15 8.33 5.35
N VAL A 100 0.95 8.60 5.83
CA VAL A 100 -0.17 7.66 5.77
C VAL A 100 -1.45 8.43 5.47
N LEU A 101 -2.27 7.87 4.59
CA LEU A 101 -3.59 8.37 4.29
C LEU A 101 -4.63 7.42 4.90
N PHE A 102 -5.52 7.96 5.72
CA PHE A 102 -6.67 7.23 6.23
C PHE A 102 -7.83 7.43 5.27
N LEU A 103 -8.28 6.33 4.64
CA LEU A 103 -9.33 6.39 3.63
C LEU A 103 -10.64 6.92 4.21
N LYS A 104 -11.30 7.80 3.46
CA LYS A 104 -12.67 8.21 3.77
C LYS A 104 -13.62 7.08 3.38
N GLY A 105 -14.34 6.55 4.35
CA GLY A 105 -15.21 5.39 4.15
C GLY A 105 -14.43 4.07 4.06
N ARG A 106 -15.17 2.98 4.01
CA ARG A 106 -14.60 1.64 3.87
C ARG A 106 -14.77 1.15 2.44
N PRO A 107 -13.67 0.78 1.75
CA PRO A 107 -13.79 0.35 0.37
C PRO A 107 -14.43 -1.03 0.26
N HIS A 108 -15.03 -1.29 -0.88
CA HIS A 108 -15.41 -2.63 -1.31
C HIS A 108 -14.31 -3.16 -2.20
N PHE A 109 -13.64 -4.21 -1.78
CA PHE A 109 -12.70 -4.92 -2.63
C PHE A 109 -13.47 -5.69 -3.71
N HIS A 110 -12.74 -6.18 -4.69
CA HIS A 110 -13.29 -6.99 -5.77
C HIS A 110 -12.76 -8.42 -5.70
N TYR A 111 -13.60 -9.37 -6.08
CA TYR A 111 -13.15 -10.74 -6.29
C TYR A 111 -12.24 -10.81 -7.52
N VAL A 112 -11.44 -11.86 -7.62
CA VAL A 112 -10.52 -12.05 -8.78
C VAL A 112 -11.25 -12.16 -10.12
N CYS A 113 -12.56 -12.42 -10.12
CA CYS A 113 -13.39 -12.35 -11.33
C CYS A 113 -13.79 -10.92 -11.73
N GLY A 114 -13.45 -9.91 -10.93
CA GLY A 114 -13.75 -8.50 -11.15
C GLY A 114 -15.05 -8.01 -10.51
N ARG A 115 -15.89 -8.92 -9.97
CA ARG A 115 -17.13 -8.54 -9.31
C ARG A 115 -16.84 -7.82 -7.98
N ARG A 116 -17.52 -6.70 -7.75
CA ARG A 116 -17.43 -5.98 -6.47
C ARG A 116 -17.97 -6.86 -5.33
N ALA A 117 -17.23 -6.91 -4.22
CA ALA A 117 -17.68 -7.65 -3.04
C ALA A 117 -18.96 -7.03 -2.46
N ASP A 118 -19.83 -7.87 -1.91
CA ASP A 118 -21.13 -7.43 -1.35
C ASP A 118 -20.94 -6.61 -0.07
N PHE A 119 -19.85 -6.86 0.68
CA PHE A 119 -19.53 -6.19 1.94
C PHE A 119 -18.28 -5.33 1.78
N ASN A 120 -18.16 -4.28 2.59
CA ASN A 120 -16.97 -3.45 2.63
C ASN A 120 -15.79 -4.18 3.29
N SER A 121 -14.64 -3.51 3.41
CA SER A 121 -13.40 -4.07 3.95
C SER A 121 -13.51 -4.61 5.38
N GLY A 122 -14.58 -4.29 6.11
CA GLY A 122 -14.76 -4.68 7.51
C GLY A 122 -13.88 -3.92 8.50
N ALA A 123 -12.86 -3.23 8.03
CA ALA A 123 -11.94 -2.41 8.82
C ALA A 123 -11.64 -1.10 8.12
N PRO A 124 -11.28 -0.04 8.86
CA PRO A 124 -10.70 1.16 8.25
C PRO A 124 -9.44 0.81 7.47
N ILE A 125 -9.19 1.49 6.36
CA ILE A 125 -8.04 1.24 5.50
C ILE A 125 -7.08 2.42 5.55
N ALA A 126 -5.79 2.11 5.59
CA ALA A 126 -4.70 3.06 5.46
C ALA A 126 -3.90 2.79 4.20
N LEU A 127 -3.51 3.87 3.51
CA LEU A 127 -2.53 3.86 2.43
C LEU A 127 -1.23 4.43 2.97
N VAL A 128 -0.16 3.67 2.91
CA VAL A 128 1.12 4.00 3.52
C VAL A 128 2.12 4.37 2.43
N ALA A 129 2.68 5.58 2.52
CA ALA A 129 3.65 6.07 1.54
C ALA A 129 5.09 5.87 2.03
N TYR A 130 5.88 5.23 1.20
CA TYR A 130 7.33 5.13 1.33
C TYR A 130 7.95 5.93 0.17
N GLY A 131 8.70 6.96 0.49
CA GLY A 131 9.22 7.92 -0.48
C GLY A 131 8.37 9.19 -0.58
N ARG A 132 9.03 10.33 -0.79
CA ARG A 132 8.39 11.66 -0.84
C ARG A 132 7.35 11.80 -1.94
N ASP A 133 7.65 11.29 -3.12
CA ASP A 133 6.74 11.39 -4.26
C ASP A 133 5.45 10.62 -3.99
N ASN A 134 5.54 9.53 -3.26
CA ASN A 134 4.39 8.75 -2.86
C ASN A 134 3.53 9.46 -1.80
N LEU A 135 4.16 10.18 -0.87
CA LEU A 135 3.45 11.06 0.05
C LEU A 135 2.68 12.16 -0.70
N GLU A 136 3.30 12.80 -1.67
CA GLU A 136 2.63 13.80 -2.50
C GLU A 136 1.47 13.20 -3.31
N ALA A 137 1.63 12.00 -3.84
CA ALA A 137 0.54 11.29 -4.51
C ALA A 137 -0.65 11.06 -3.58
N LEU A 138 -0.41 10.68 -2.33
CA LEU A 138 -1.46 10.56 -1.33
C LEU A 138 -2.17 11.90 -1.08
N ARG A 139 -1.40 12.98 -0.91
CA ARG A 139 -1.96 14.32 -0.69
C ARG A 139 -2.86 14.80 -1.82
N GLN A 140 -2.48 14.51 -3.06
CA GLN A 140 -3.20 14.95 -4.25
C GLN A 140 -4.37 14.04 -4.61
N SER A 141 -4.44 12.84 -4.03
CA SER A 141 -5.43 11.83 -4.40
C SER A 141 -6.87 12.19 -4.04
N GLY A 142 -7.06 12.98 -2.98
CA GLY A 142 -8.41 13.29 -2.46
C GLY A 142 -9.12 12.12 -1.80
N LEU A 143 -8.41 11.00 -1.54
CA LEU A 143 -9.02 9.76 -1.03
C LEU A 143 -9.33 9.78 0.47
N GLY A 144 -8.70 10.67 1.23
CA GLY A 144 -8.89 10.71 2.67
C GLY A 144 -7.97 11.72 3.36
N PHE A 145 -7.73 11.49 4.65
CA PHE A 145 -6.92 12.38 5.48
C PHE A 145 -5.48 11.90 5.55
N VAL A 146 -4.53 12.78 5.26
CA VAL A 146 -3.10 12.47 5.22
C VAL A 146 -2.40 12.96 6.50
N VAL A 147 -1.64 12.07 7.10
CA VAL A 147 -0.75 12.37 8.23
C VAL A 147 0.69 12.21 7.75
N VAL A 148 1.51 13.24 7.93
CA VAL A 148 2.93 13.23 7.54
C VAL A 148 3.72 12.43 8.56
N GLY A 149 4.56 11.52 8.08
CA GLY A 149 5.35 10.63 8.91
C GLY A 149 6.63 11.29 9.40
N HIS A 150 7.23 10.68 10.43
CA HIS A 150 8.45 11.14 11.06
C HIS A 150 9.63 11.26 10.09
N ASN A 151 9.77 10.34 9.16
CA ASN A 151 10.85 10.35 8.18
C ASN A 151 10.77 11.57 7.24
N ALA A 152 9.58 12.00 6.86
CA ALA A 152 9.39 13.18 6.01
C ALA A 152 9.77 14.47 6.77
N GLU A 153 9.51 14.53 8.07
CA GLU A 153 9.90 15.67 8.92
C GLU A 153 11.42 15.78 9.02
N ILE A 154 12.12 14.67 9.25
CA ILE A 154 13.57 14.64 9.36
C ILE A 154 14.22 15.09 8.05
N THR A 155 13.79 14.57 6.92
CA THR A 155 14.35 14.96 5.61
C THR A 155 13.98 16.39 5.23
N GLY A 156 12.84 16.90 5.65
CA GLY A 156 12.43 18.29 5.44
C GLY A 156 13.30 19.29 6.21
N ARG A 157 13.75 18.93 7.41
CA ARG A 157 14.67 19.77 8.20
C ARG A 157 16.09 19.80 7.65
N ALA A 158 16.54 18.72 7.04
CA ALA A 158 17.88 18.63 6.43
C ALA A 158 18.02 19.46 5.16
N SER A 159 16.94 19.89 4.53
CA SER A 159 16.92 20.70 3.31
C SER A 159 16.65 22.19 3.58
N GLY A 160 16.67 22.63 4.85
CA GLY A 160 16.59 24.04 5.19
C GLY A 160 17.87 24.79 4.76
N PRO A 161 17.77 26.07 4.37
CA PRO A 161 18.97 26.87 4.03
C PRO A 161 19.87 26.95 5.26
N GLY A 162 21.15 26.59 5.06
CA GLY A 162 22.20 26.80 6.04
C GLY A 162 22.47 28.28 6.26
#